data_fb2bf718fc07cfef5bdc1e33d7660b93
#
_entry.id   fb2bf718fc07cfef5bdc1e33d7660b93
#
_cell.length_a   1.000
_cell.length_b   1.000
_cell.length_c   1.000
_cell.angle_alpha   90.00
_cell.angle_beta   90.00
_cell.angle_gamma   90.00
#
_symmetry.space_group_name_H-M   'P 1'
#
loop_
_entity.id
_entity.type
_entity.pdbx_description
1 polymer ?
#
loop_
_entity_poly.entity_id
_entity_poly.type
_entity_poly.pdbx_seq_one_letter_code
_entity_poly.pdbx_strand_id
1 'polypeptide(L)'
;MIKENSKVGVLIPGMGAVASTFICGVIACNKGLSKPIGSMTQMGSIRLGKRSEDRSPIIKDFVPVADMENLVFGGWDINDENVYDISIRSKVLEKTLLDQIKPELEKINVFKAVFDKEYVRRLKGNWIKTGSSKMDLANQVMDDIKIFNEKNDVSSNVMIWCGSTEIYFEPSEVHSSI
;
A
#
# COMPACT_ATOMS: atom_id res chain seq x y z
N MET A 1 -20.00 9.00 4.72
CA MET A 1 -20.42 7.98 3.75
C MET A 1 -19.54 8.15 2.53
N ILE A 2 -18.81 7.10 2.15
CA ILE A 2 -18.05 7.04 0.88
C ILE A 2 -19.11 7.06 -0.23
N LYS A 3 -19.01 8.00 -1.18
CA LYS A 3 -19.91 8.00 -2.33
C LYS A 3 -19.71 6.70 -3.11
N GLU A 4 -20.79 6.07 -3.55
CA GLU A 4 -20.73 4.96 -4.50
C GLU A 4 -19.79 5.34 -5.65
N ASN A 5 -18.81 4.51 -5.98
CA ASN A 5 -17.77 4.72 -7.00
C ASN A 5 -16.69 5.79 -6.70
N SER A 6 -16.52 6.26 -5.45
CA SER A 6 -15.40 7.16 -5.17
C SER A 6 -14.08 6.37 -5.08
N LYS A 7 -13.03 6.90 -5.72
CA LYS A 7 -11.68 6.34 -5.62
C LYS A 7 -11.14 6.50 -4.20
N VAL A 8 -10.45 5.48 -3.73
CA VAL A 8 -9.75 5.47 -2.44
C VAL A 8 -8.26 5.37 -2.70
N GLY A 9 -7.51 6.35 -2.22
CA GLY A 9 -6.04 6.32 -2.28
C GLY A 9 -5.48 5.37 -1.23
N VAL A 10 -4.56 4.52 -1.65
CA VAL A 10 -3.77 3.66 -0.76
C VAL A 10 -2.33 4.13 -0.84
N LEU A 11 -1.91 4.85 0.20
CA LEU A 11 -0.59 5.44 0.29
C LEU A 11 0.32 4.58 1.18
N ILE A 12 1.45 4.17 0.66
CA ILE A 12 2.29 3.16 1.31
C ILE A 12 3.71 3.71 1.53
N PRO A 13 4.07 4.11 2.75
CA PRO A 13 5.48 4.28 3.12
C PRO A 13 6.20 2.93 3.15
N GLY A 14 7.27 2.78 2.35
CA GLY A 14 8.01 1.54 2.17
C GLY A 14 7.46 0.68 1.02
N MET A 15 7.81 1.04 -0.20
CA MET A 15 7.41 0.33 -1.43
C MET A 15 8.29 -0.91 -1.69
N GLY A 16 8.50 -1.74 -0.66
CA GLY A 16 9.28 -2.97 -0.75
C GLY A 16 8.46 -4.20 -1.21
N ALA A 17 8.95 -5.40 -0.84
CA ALA A 17 8.36 -6.67 -1.24
C ALA A 17 6.89 -6.83 -0.81
N VAL A 18 6.54 -6.40 0.41
CA VAL A 18 5.17 -6.51 0.95
C VAL A 18 4.22 -5.60 0.16
N ALA A 19 4.58 -4.33 0.01
CA ALA A 19 3.78 -3.34 -0.71
C ALA A 19 3.56 -3.75 -2.18
N SER A 20 4.64 -4.09 -2.88
CA SER A 20 4.57 -4.49 -4.29
C SER A 20 3.75 -5.76 -4.50
N THR A 21 3.89 -6.76 -3.62
CA THR A 21 3.08 -7.98 -3.68
C THR A 21 1.60 -7.69 -3.49
N PHE A 22 1.24 -6.82 -2.53
CA PHE A 22 -0.13 -6.40 -2.31
C PHE A 22 -0.71 -5.67 -3.53
N ILE A 23 0.00 -4.69 -4.06
CA ILE A 23 -0.41 -3.91 -5.24
C ILE A 23 -0.60 -4.83 -6.45
N CYS A 24 0.38 -5.70 -6.73
CA CYS A 24 0.30 -6.67 -7.83
C CYS A 24 -0.91 -7.60 -7.69
N GLY A 25 -1.19 -8.05 -6.46
CA GLY A 25 -2.34 -8.91 -6.16
C GLY A 25 -3.66 -8.24 -6.50
N VAL A 26 -3.85 -6.98 -6.10
CA VAL A 26 -5.07 -6.21 -6.42
C VAL A 26 -5.21 -5.99 -7.93
N ILE A 27 -4.15 -5.55 -8.61
CA ILE A 27 -4.18 -5.33 -10.06
C ILE A 27 -4.44 -6.63 -10.82
N ALA A 28 -3.81 -7.74 -10.40
CA ALA A 28 -4.05 -9.05 -11.00
C ALA A 28 -5.51 -9.51 -10.84
N CYS A 29 -6.11 -9.27 -9.67
CA CYS A 29 -7.53 -9.55 -9.44
C CYS A 29 -8.44 -8.69 -10.33
N ASN A 30 -8.18 -7.40 -10.43
CA ASN A 30 -8.95 -6.48 -11.28
C ASN A 30 -8.87 -6.86 -12.77
N LYS A 31 -7.76 -7.43 -13.21
CA LYS A 31 -7.59 -7.96 -14.58
C LYS A 31 -8.12 -9.39 -14.77
N GLY A 32 -8.66 -10.02 -13.73
CA GLY A 32 -9.16 -11.39 -13.80
C GLY A 32 -8.06 -12.46 -13.90
N LEU A 33 -6.79 -12.09 -13.66
CA LEU A 33 -5.65 -13.00 -13.69
C LEU A 33 -5.51 -13.80 -12.40
N SER A 34 -6.16 -13.34 -11.32
CA SER A 34 -6.12 -13.97 -10.00
C SER A 34 -7.44 -13.76 -9.28
N LYS A 35 -7.62 -14.46 -8.14
CA LYS A 35 -8.76 -14.29 -7.24
C LYS A 35 -8.28 -13.75 -5.90
N PRO A 36 -9.05 -12.89 -5.21
CA PRO A 36 -8.66 -12.31 -3.92
C PRO A 36 -8.86 -13.30 -2.76
N ILE A 37 -8.30 -14.49 -2.84
CA ILE A 37 -8.53 -15.63 -1.94
C ILE A 37 -8.20 -15.28 -0.49
N GLY A 38 -7.20 -14.42 -0.25
CA GLY A 38 -6.81 -13.98 1.09
C GLY A 38 -7.74 -12.91 1.70
N SER A 39 -8.69 -12.38 0.93
CA SER A 39 -9.58 -11.31 1.41
C SER A 39 -10.92 -11.86 1.88
N MET A 40 -11.13 -11.85 3.19
CA MET A 40 -12.41 -12.22 3.81
C MET A 40 -13.57 -11.37 3.26
N THR A 41 -13.39 -10.07 3.13
CA THR A 41 -14.44 -9.16 2.65
C THR A 41 -14.83 -9.40 1.20
N GLN A 42 -13.89 -9.83 0.35
CA GLN A 42 -14.13 -10.08 -1.07
C GLN A 42 -14.68 -11.47 -1.36
N MET A 43 -14.32 -12.49 -0.56
CA MET A 43 -14.62 -13.90 -0.82
C MET A 43 -15.49 -14.53 0.25
N GLY A 44 -15.47 -14.01 1.46
CA GLY A 44 -16.25 -14.56 2.57
C GLY A 44 -17.72 -14.20 2.52
N SER A 45 -18.55 -15.02 3.15
CA SER A 45 -19.98 -14.76 3.35
C SER A 45 -20.28 -14.53 4.83
N ILE A 46 -21.34 -13.78 5.11
CA ILE A 46 -21.86 -13.55 6.44
C ILE A 46 -23.28 -14.10 6.52
N ARG A 47 -23.54 -14.94 7.53
CA ARG A 47 -24.91 -15.44 7.75
C ARG A 47 -25.77 -14.41 8.47
N LEU A 48 -26.87 -14.06 7.86
CA LEU A 48 -27.89 -13.17 8.40
C LEU A 48 -29.11 -13.97 8.88
N GLY A 49 -29.51 -13.72 10.13
CA GLY A 49 -30.69 -14.36 10.70
C GLY A 49 -30.46 -15.81 11.18
N LYS A 50 -31.56 -16.58 11.23
CA LYS A 50 -31.55 -17.97 11.68
C LYS A 50 -30.96 -18.89 10.61
N ARG A 51 -30.38 -20.03 11.04
CA ARG A 51 -29.79 -21.03 10.14
C ARG A 51 -30.79 -21.56 9.09
N SER A 52 -32.08 -21.62 9.48
CA SER A 52 -33.18 -22.09 8.62
C SER A 52 -33.58 -21.10 7.53
N GLU A 53 -33.10 -19.84 7.58
CA GLU A 53 -33.41 -18.82 6.58
C GLU A 53 -32.47 -18.85 5.38
N ASP A 54 -31.36 -19.57 5.48
CA ASP A 54 -30.32 -19.77 4.46
C ASP A 54 -29.86 -18.48 3.77
N ARG A 55 -29.74 -17.39 4.54
CA ARG A 55 -29.29 -16.07 4.07
C ARG A 55 -27.81 -15.89 4.37
N SER A 56 -26.97 -16.09 3.37
CA SER A 56 -25.50 -15.96 3.50
C SER A 56 -24.91 -15.15 2.32
N PRO A 57 -25.19 -13.83 2.24
CA PRO A 57 -24.60 -12.99 1.21
C PRO A 57 -23.09 -12.90 1.36
N ILE A 58 -22.40 -12.55 0.27
CA ILE A 58 -20.97 -12.19 0.29
C ILE A 58 -20.83 -10.91 1.09
N ILE A 59 -19.76 -10.80 1.91
CA ILE A 59 -19.57 -9.67 2.83
C ILE A 59 -19.52 -8.34 2.06
N LYS A 60 -18.83 -8.27 0.93
CA LYS A 60 -18.73 -7.05 0.12
C LYS A 60 -20.09 -6.55 -0.41
N ASP A 61 -21.05 -7.44 -0.62
CA ASP A 61 -22.39 -7.10 -1.11
C ASP A 61 -23.30 -6.61 0.03
N PHE A 62 -22.90 -6.81 1.27
CA PHE A 62 -23.69 -6.45 2.45
C PHE A 62 -23.09 -5.27 3.24
N VAL A 63 -21.75 -5.16 3.27
CA VAL A 63 -21.02 -4.10 3.99
C VAL A 63 -20.50 -3.08 2.96
N PRO A 64 -20.66 -1.76 3.21
CA PRO A 64 -20.19 -0.72 2.30
C PRO A 64 -18.66 -0.62 2.34
N VAL A 65 -17.99 -1.51 1.62
CA VAL A 65 -16.54 -1.50 1.39
C VAL A 65 -16.24 -0.94 0.01
N ALA A 66 -15.05 -0.35 -0.16
CA ALA A 66 -14.61 0.10 -1.48
C ALA A 66 -14.34 -1.10 -2.40
N ASP A 67 -14.76 -0.99 -3.66
CA ASP A 67 -14.40 -1.95 -4.68
C ASP A 67 -12.89 -1.91 -4.97
N MET A 68 -12.29 -3.07 -5.26
CA MET A 68 -10.86 -3.14 -5.57
C MET A 68 -10.48 -2.32 -6.81
N GLU A 69 -11.39 -2.16 -7.76
CA GLU A 69 -11.21 -1.34 -8.97
C GLU A 69 -11.08 0.15 -8.66
N ASN A 70 -11.62 0.60 -7.53
CA ASN A 70 -11.55 1.99 -7.07
C ASN A 70 -10.32 2.30 -6.22
N LEU A 71 -9.43 1.32 -5.98
CA LEU A 71 -8.21 1.52 -5.25
C LEU A 71 -7.13 2.12 -6.16
N VAL A 72 -6.53 3.22 -5.72
CA VAL A 72 -5.43 3.90 -6.41
C VAL A 72 -4.21 3.90 -5.50
N PHE A 73 -3.08 3.45 -6.03
CA PHE A 73 -1.86 3.24 -5.26
C PHE A 73 -0.83 4.33 -5.48
N GLY A 74 -0.11 4.65 -4.42
CA GLY A 74 1.09 5.48 -4.41
C GLY A 74 1.84 5.27 -3.10
N GLY A 75 3.03 5.83 -2.99
CA GLY A 75 3.79 5.71 -1.75
C GLY A 75 5.17 6.32 -1.83
N TRP A 76 6.00 6.01 -0.84
CA TRP A 76 7.35 6.54 -0.71
C TRP A 76 8.36 5.41 -0.56
N ASP A 77 9.49 5.54 -1.22
CA ASP A 77 10.62 4.64 -1.03
C ASP A 77 11.94 5.42 -1.01
N ILE A 78 12.97 4.80 -0.46
CA ILE A 78 14.33 5.35 -0.41
C ILE A 78 15.13 5.06 -1.67
N ASN A 79 14.60 4.23 -2.56
CA ASN A 79 15.20 3.86 -3.83
C ASN A 79 14.39 4.42 -5.00
N ASP A 80 15.09 4.88 -6.04
CA ASP A 80 14.48 5.39 -7.27
C ASP A 80 14.14 4.21 -8.21
N GLU A 81 13.10 3.49 -7.85
CA GLU A 81 12.60 2.34 -8.62
C GLU A 81 11.09 2.46 -8.80
N ASN A 82 10.56 2.07 -9.94
CA ASN A 82 9.12 1.91 -10.11
C ASN A 82 8.63 0.58 -9.51
N VAL A 83 7.31 0.43 -9.34
CA VAL A 83 6.74 -0.74 -8.66
C VAL A 83 6.98 -2.05 -9.42
N TYR A 84 7.09 -2.01 -10.74
CA TYR A 84 7.43 -3.20 -11.53
C TYR A 84 8.85 -3.68 -11.22
N ASP A 85 9.86 -2.79 -11.23
CA ASP A 85 11.24 -3.13 -10.92
C ASP A 85 11.40 -3.64 -9.48
N ILE A 86 10.73 -3.00 -8.52
CA ILE A 86 10.64 -3.45 -7.13
C ILE A 86 10.08 -4.89 -7.06
N SER A 87 9.01 -5.18 -7.81
CA SER A 87 8.38 -6.50 -7.82
C SER A 87 9.29 -7.57 -8.40
N ILE A 88 10.01 -7.27 -9.49
CA ILE A 88 11.02 -8.17 -10.10
C ILE A 88 12.15 -8.44 -9.10
N ARG A 89 12.69 -7.40 -8.47
CA ARG A 89 13.77 -7.52 -7.49
C ARG A 89 13.35 -8.32 -6.25
N SER A 90 12.12 -8.17 -5.82
CA SER A 90 11.58 -8.86 -4.63
C SER A 90 11.45 -10.36 -4.81
N LYS A 91 11.35 -10.87 -6.04
CA LYS A 91 11.27 -12.31 -6.36
C LYS A 91 10.16 -13.08 -5.62
N VAL A 92 9.05 -12.41 -5.29
CA VAL A 92 7.91 -13.03 -4.61
C VAL A 92 6.91 -13.58 -5.60
N LEU A 93 6.71 -12.88 -6.72
CA LEU A 93 5.73 -13.22 -7.74
C LEU A 93 6.43 -13.67 -9.04
N GLU A 94 5.73 -14.53 -9.77
CA GLU A 94 6.22 -15.03 -11.06
C GLU A 94 6.34 -13.89 -12.09
N LYS A 95 7.46 -13.86 -12.81
CA LYS A 95 7.72 -12.83 -13.81
C LYS A 95 6.65 -12.77 -14.89
N THR A 96 6.10 -13.91 -15.29
CA THR A 96 5.03 -13.99 -16.28
C THR A 96 3.76 -13.23 -15.87
N LEU A 97 3.42 -13.24 -14.58
CA LEU A 97 2.33 -12.43 -14.04
C LEU A 97 2.69 -10.95 -14.05
N LEU A 98 3.88 -10.61 -13.59
CA LEU A 98 4.36 -9.22 -13.51
C LEU A 98 4.38 -8.56 -14.90
N ASP A 99 4.82 -9.28 -15.94
CA ASP A 99 4.84 -8.77 -17.32
C ASP A 99 3.43 -8.44 -17.85
N GLN A 100 2.40 -9.18 -17.42
CA GLN A 100 1.00 -8.93 -17.82
C GLN A 100 0.39 -7.68 -17.17
N ILE A 101 0.92 -7.26 -16.03
CA ILE A 101 0.42 -6.09 -15.27
C ILE A 101 1.43 -4.93 -15.26
N LYS A 102 2.53 -5.06 -16.00
CA LYS A 102 3.62 -4.08 -16.06
C LYS A 102 3.14 -2.65 -16.35
N PRO A 103 2.26 -2.41 -17.36
CA PRO A 103 1.83 -1.05 -17.69
C PRO A 103 1.10 -0.34 -16.54
N GLU A 104 0.43 -1.07 -15.67
CA GLU A 104 -0.25 -0.52 -14.49
C GLU A 104 0.76 -0.22 -13.38
N LEU A 105 1.74 -1.12 -13.16
CA LEU A 105 2.76 -0.96 -12.13
C LEU A 105 3.68 0.23 -12.38
N GLU A 106 4.07 0.46 -13.64
CA GLU A 106 4.95 1.56 -14.03
C GLU A 106 4.28 2.95 -13.89
N LYS A 107 2.94 3.01 -13.85
CA LYS A 107 2.20 4.28 -13.66
C LYS A 107 2.08 4.72 -12.22
N ILE A 108 2.37 3.83 -11.26
CA ILE A 108 2.24 4.12 -9.83
C ILE A 108 3.35 5.08 -9.40
N ASN A 109 2.94 6.18 -8.76
CA ASN A 109 3.90 7.15 -8.27
C ASN A 109 4.61 6.66 -7.01
N VAL A 110 5.94 6.61 -7.08
CA VAL A 110 6.83 6.39 -5.94
C VAL A 110 7.54 7.72 -5.64
N PHE A 111 7.17 8.36 -4.55
CA PHE A 111 7.76 9.62 -4.10
C PHE A 111 9.04 9.38 -3.31
N LYS A 112 9.88 10.43 -3.21
CA LYS A 112 11.05 10.43 -2.33
C LYS A 112 10.63 10.24 -0.88
N ALA A 113 11.25 9.31 -0.17
CA ALA A 113 10.97 9.09 1.24
C ALA A 113 11.66 10.11 2.14
N VAL A 114 11.11 10.33 3.32
CA VAL A 114 11.84 10.92 4.45
C VAL A 114 12.63 9.80 5.11
N PHE A 115 13.93 9.98 5.26
CA PHE A 115 14.82 8.95 5.76
C PHE A 115 15.95 9.55 6.59
N ASP A 116 16.10 9.10 7.83
CA ASP A 116 17.15 9.52 8.74
C ASP A 116 18.24 8.44 8.81
N LYS A 117 19.41 8.78 8.24
CA LYS A 117 20.58 7.88 8.17
C LYS A 117 21.21 7.60 9.53
N GLU A 118 21.05 8.51 10.49
CA GLU A 118 21.58 8.30 11.83
C GLU A 118 20.74 7.30 12.61
N TYR A 119 19.43 7.31 12.35
CA TYR A 119 18.48 6.40 12.97
C TYR A 119 18.49 5.02 12.29
N VAL A 120 18.50 4.96 10.94
CA VAL A 120 18.45 3.71 10.17
C VAL A 120 19.80 3.48 9.47
N ARG A 121 20.82 3.11 10.22
CA ARG A 121 22.22 3.06 9.77
C ARG A 121 22.52 1.99 8.72
N ARG A 122 21.75 0.90 8.68
CA ARG A 122 21.99 -0.24 7.78
C ARG A 122 21.39 -0.08 6.40
N LEU A 123 20.38 0.79 6.24
CA LEU A 123 19.76 1.07 4.96
C LEU A 123 20.50 2.21 4.24
N LYS A 124 20.58 2.07 2.92
CA LYS A 124 21.10 3.12 2.04
C LYS A 124 20.06 3.38 0.97
N GLY A 125 19.75 4.64 0.72
CA GLY A 125 18.83 5.08 -0.30
C GLY A 125 19.37 6.30 -1.03
N ASN A 126 18.98 6.44 -2.29
CA ASN A 126 19.32 7.57 -3.16
C ASN A 126 18.11 8.44 -3.50
N TRP A 127 16.90 8.00 -3.13
CA TRP A 127 15.63 8.68 -3.41
C TRP A 127 15.03 9.26 -2.13
N ILE A 128 15.71 10.29 -1.57
CA ILE A 128 15.44 10.82 -0.24
C ILE A 128 15.11 12.30 -0.34
N LYS A 129 14.11 12.74 0.44
CA LYS A 129 13.80 14.15 0.65
C LYS A 129 14.90 14.82 1.49
N THR A 130 15.20 16.04 1.13
CA THR A 130 16.08 16.92 1.91
C THR A 130 15.29 18.13 2.39
N GLY A 131 15.56 18.57 3.60
CA GLY A 131 14.86 19.71 4.18
C GLY A 131 15.69 20.39 5.28
N SER A 132 15.34 21.63 5.59
CA SER A 132 15.97 22.44 6.62
C SER A 132 15.56 22.04 8.04
N SER A 133 14.43 21.36 8.19
CA SER A 133 13.87 20.93 9.46
C SER A 133 12.95 19.72 9.27
N LYS A 134 12.60 19.03 10.38
CA LYS A 134 11.61 17.95 10.37
C LYS A 134 10.24 18.45 9.92
N MET A 135 9.88 19.69 10.23
CA MET A 135 8.63 20.30 9.79
C MET A 135 8.62 20.54 8.27
N ASP A 136 9.75 20.97 7.71
CA ASP A 136 9.91 21.11 6.25
C ASP A 136 9.72 19.77 5.55
N LEU A 137 10.33 18.70 6.06
CA LEU A 137 10.14 17.35 5.53
C LEU A 137 8.68 16.87 5.66
N ALA A 138 8.01 17.17 6.77
CA ALA A 138 6.59 16.85 6.95
C ALA A 138 5.71 17.59 5.93
N ASN A 139 5.97 18.87 5.68
CA ASN A 139 5.26 19.65 4.68
C ASN A 139 5.43 19.06 3.27
N GLN A 140 6.65 18.64 2.91
CA GLN A 140 6.91 17.98 1.64
C GLN A 140 6.13 16.66 1.47
N VAL A 141 5.93 15.88 2.53
CA VAL A 141 5.08 14.67 2.49
C VAL A 141 3.61 15.04 2.35
N MET A 142 3.15 16.08 3.03
CA MET A 142 1.78 16.59 2.89
C MET A 142 1.50 17.08 1.45
N ASP A 143 2.48 17.71 0.82
CA ASP A 143 2.35 18.16 -0.57
C ASP A 143 2.33 16.96 -1.54
N ASP A 144 3.11 15.90 -1.32
CA ASP A 144 3.01 14.67 -2.10
C ASP A 144 1.59 14.07 -2.03
N ILE A 145 0.97 14.07 -0.84
CA ILE A 145 -0.41 13.56 -0.66
C ILE A 145 -1.40 14.42 -1.45
N LYS A 146 -1.25 15.74 -1.43
CA LYS A 146 -2.11 16.64 -2.22
C LYS A 146 -1.96 16.39 -3.72
N ILE A 147 -0.71 16.33 -4.21
CA ILE A 147 -0.40 16.03 -5.61
C ILE A 147 -1.00 14.68 -6.03
N PHE A 148 -0.85 13.66 -5.18
CA PHE A 148 -1.43 12.35 -5.44
C PHE A 148 -2.96 12.41 -5.54
N ASN A 149 -3.63 13.11 -4.61
CA ASN A 149 -5.08 13.24 -4.58
C ASN A 149 -5.61 13.98 -5.81
N GLU A 150 -5.01 15.10 -6.15
CA GLU A 150 -5.40 15.91 -7.31
C GLU A 150 -5.20 15.15 -8.62
N LYS A 151 -4.04 14.52 -8.79
CA LYS A 151 -3.71 13.76 -10.00
C LYS A 151 -4.66 12.59 -10.26
N ASN A 152 -5.13 11.94 -9.20
CA ASN A 152 -5.91 10.71 -9.30
C ASN A 152 -7.40 10.90 -9.01
N ASP A 153 -7.84 12.11 -8.69
CA ASP A 153 -9.21 12.43 -8.28
C ASP A 153 -9.66 11.57 -7.08
N VAL A 154 -8.85 11.61 -6.02
CA VAL A 154 -9.05 10.84 -4.79
C VAL A 154 -9.54 11.76 -3.68
N SER A 155 -10.64 11.38 -3.03
CA SER A 155 -11.25 12.16 -1.94
C SER A 155 -10.93 11.63 -0.54
N SER A 156 -10.48 10.37 -0.44
CA SER A 156 -10.14 9.74 0.84
C SER A 156 -8.95 8.81 0.69
N ASN A 157 -8.10 8.78 1.71
CA ASN A 157 -6.89 7.97 1.70
C ASN A 157 -6.83 7.02 2.90
N VAL A 158 -6.21 5.87 2.66
CA VAL A 158 -5.73 4.96 3.70
C VAL A 158 -4.21 4.91 3.60
N MET A 159 -3.52 5.07 4.72
CA MET A 159 -2.07 4.91 4.77
C MET A 159 -1.71 3.59 5.42
N ILE A 160 -0.87 2.80 4.77
CA ILE A 160 -0.41 1.49 5.25
C ILE A 160 1.11 1.52 5.35
N TRP A 161 1.64 1.45 6.56
CA TRP A 161 3.07 1.39 6.78
C TRP A 161 3.62 0.00 6.41
N CYS A 162 4.48 -0.04 5.39
CA CYS A 162 5.21 -1.24 4.97
C CYS A 162 6.74 -1.04 4.99
N GLY A 163 7.21 0.00 5.70
CA GLY A 163 8.63 0.26 5.87
C GLY A 163 9.32 -0.88 6.61
N SER A 164 10.59 -1.12 6.27
CA SER A 164 11.40 -2.12 6.92
C SER A 164 11.66 -1.76 8.38
N THR A 165 11.53 -2.74 9.29
CA THR A 165 11.80 -2.59 10.72
C THR A 165 13.17 -3.17 11.09
N GLU A 166 14.17 -2.93 10.26
CA GLU A 166 15.49 -3.56 10.39
C GLU A 166 16.35 -3.00 11.55
N ILE A 167 15.77 -2.20 12.44
CA ILE A 167 16.48 -1.73 13.62
C ILE A 167 16.25 -2.72 14.76
N TYR A 168 17.27 -3.52 15.01
CA TYR A 168 17.35 -4.25 16.26
C TYR A 168 17.97 -3.30 17.30
N PHE A 169 17.17 -2.93 18.29
CA PHE A 169 17.68 -2.28 19.50
C PHE A 169 18.05 -3.35 20.51
N GLU A 170 19.28 -3.34 20.95
CA GLU A 170 19.64 -4.13 22.13
C GLU A 170 18.80 -3.65 23.31
N PRO A 171 18.20 -4.54 24.09
CA PRO A 171 17.49 -4.17 25.31
C PRO A 171 18.39 -3.32 26.21
N SER A 172 17.89 -2.21 26.67
CA SER A 172 18.56 -1.29 27.59
C SER A 172 17.68 -1.06 28.84
N GLU A 173 18.19 -0.37 29.83
CA GLU A 173 17.45 -0.09 31.06
C GLU A 173 16.09 0.59 30.83
N VAL A 174 15.96 1.39 29.78
CA VAL A 174 14.67 2.03 29.41
C VAL A 174 13.60 1.05 28.96
N HIS A 175 13.97 -0.17 28.61
CA HIS A 175 13.03 -1.24 28.21
C HIS A 175 12.67 -2.17 29.37
N SER A 176 13.25 -1.98 30.56
CA SER A 176 13.07 -2.87 31.73
C SER A 176 11.94 -2.44 32.65
N SER A 177 11.35 -1.27 32.44
CA SER A 177 10.19 -0.78 33.20
C SER A 177 9.13 -0.21 32.24
N ILE A 178 7.87 -0.45 32.56
CA ILE A 178 6.70 0.18 31.95
C ILE A 178 6.36 1.43 32.74
#